data_407d60622e10e904c2af616194b6fd52
#
_entry.id   407d60622e10e904c2af616194b6fd52
#
_cell.length_a   1.000
_cell.length_b   1.000
_cell.length_c   1.000
_cell.angle_alpha   90.00
_cell.angle_beta   90.00
_cell.angle_gamma   90.00
#
_symmetry.space_group_name_H-M   'P 1'
#
loop_
_entity.id
_entity.type
_entity.pdbx_description
1 polymer ?
#
loop_
_entity_poly.entity_id
_entity_poly.type
_entity_poly.pdbx_seq_one_letter_code
_entity_poly.pdbx_strand_id
1 'polypeptide(L)'
;DDNEIYVKKYSDVIEILTQNIEKITAEIITRVIEDISIKAREDFMKLPKPYRKEDVYPWRFNRAYSFNRRPIIQRDDEIIWGNRQLYHMMEYVTGLIYNGTYSTKDKKMSKLIGKISNQRGKLFNNRIVEILNDIGEFQVYPNRKKINKKSICNENGETLGDIDVLFVDVSEKRIYVAETKAFPFSRNPYEMYLEYNEMFVDKGKKKCYITKHKRRIEWVKNHLHDVCTELKLGNTDLWSVIGLFIVEEPIISNQVYNLNVEIISKAELSLERIRKVN
;
A
#
# COMPACT_ATOMS: atom_id res chain seq x y z
N ASP A 1 -25.13 -25.42 -4.11
CA ASP A 1 -25.93 -24.39 -3.45
C ASP A 1 -25.00 -23.54 -2.58
N ASP A 2 -24.97 -22.21 -2.77
CA ASP A 2 -24.01 -21.31 -2.13
C ASP A 2 -24.25 -21.18 -0.60
N ASN A 3 -25.36 -21.72 -0.11
CA ASN A 3 -25.77 -21.62 1.30
C ASN A 3 -25.58 -22.93 2.10
N GLU A 4 -25.00 -23.97 1.49
CA GLU A 4 -24.79 -25.24 2.17
C GLU A 4 -23.58 -25.22 3.10
N ILE A 5 -23.76 -25.86 4.27
CA ILE A 5 -22.69 -26.17 5.19
C ILE A 5 -22.31 -27.63 4.99
N TYR A 6 -21.04 -27.88 4.80
CA TYR A 6 -20.50 -29.21 4.59
C TYR A 6 -19.78 -29.69 5.85
N VAL A 7 -20.03 -30.94 6.20
CA VAL A 7 -19.31 -31.68 7.23
C VAL A 7 -18.77 -32.95 6.57
N LYS A 8 -17.47 -33.11 6.53
CA LYS A 8 -16.81 -34.24 5.88
C LYS A 8 -15.59 -34.69 6.70
N LYS A 9 -15.25 -35.98 6.56
CA LYS A 9 -13.99 -36.45 7.09
C LYS A 9 -12.84 -35.79 6.38
N TYR A 10 -11.81 -35.45 7.14
CA TYR A 10 -10.60 -34.79 6.63
C TYR A 10 -9.93 -35.62 5.52
N SER A 11 -9.79 -36.96 5.74
CA SER A 11 -9.24 -37.90 4.76
C SER A 11 -9.97 -37.88 3.42
N ASP A 12 -11.30 -37.91 3.47
CA ASP A 12 -12.14 -38.02 2.27
C ASP A 12 -12.01 -36.76 1.40
N VAL A 13 -11.90 -35.58 2.03
CA VAL A 13 -11.72 -34.34 1.30
C VAL A 13 -10.34 -34.27 0.64
N ILE A 14 -9.28 -34.74 1.31
CA ILE A 14 -7.95 -34.83 0.70
C ILE A 14 -7.95 -35.77 -0.50
N GLU A 15 -8.57 -36.95 -0.37
CA GLU A 15 -8.67 -37.92 -1.44
C GLU A 15 -9.41 -37.34 -2.65
N ILE A 16 -10.61 -36.79 -2.44
CA ILE A 16 -11.42 -36.18 -3.50
C ILE A 16 -10.66 -35.07 -4.22
N LEU A 17 -10.02 -34.17 -3.49
CA LEU A 17 -9.28 -33.05 -4.08
C LEU A 17 -8.03 -33.53 -4.84
N THR A 18 -7.35 -34.57 -4.34
CA THR A 18 -6.17 -35.15 -5.01
C THR A 18 -6.55 -35.81 -6.32
N GLN A 19 -7.70 -36.45 -6.38
CA GLN A 19 -8.22 -37.10 -7.60
C GLN A 19 -8.69 -36.09 -8.66
N ASN A 20 -9.24 -34.94 -8.23
CA ASN A 20 -9.89 -33.99 -9.13
C ASN A 20 -9.00 -32.79 -9.53
N ILE A 21 -7.86 -32.58 -8.89
CA ILE A 21 -6.97 -31.45 -9.20
C ILE A 21 -5.65 -31.97 -9.75
N GLU A 22 -5.44 -31.80 -11.04
CA GLU A 22 -4.17 -32.20 -11.69
C GLU A 22 -2.98 -31.45 -11.09
N LYS A 23 -1.84 -32.14 -10.98
CA LYS A 23 -0.53 -31.60 -10.54
C LYS A 23 -0.48 -31.13 -9.08
N ILE A 24 -1.50 -31.40 -8.27
CA ILE A 24 -1.49 -31.10 -6.84
C ILE A 24 -1.42 -32.40 -6.04
N THR A 25 -0.44 -32.50 -5.15
CA THR A 25 -0.26 -33.67 -4.29
C THR A 25 -1.12 -33.57 -3.02
N ALA A 26 -1.43 -34.74 -2.42
CA ALA A 26 -2.12 -34.81 -1.14
C ALA A 26 -1.41 -33.97 -0.04
N GLU A 27 -0.09 -33.91 -0.05
CA GLU A 27 0.70 -33.09 0.88
C GLU A 27 0.42 -31.59 0.71
N ILE A 28 0.34 -31.10 -0.51
CA ILE A 28 0.00 -29.69 -0.80
C ILE A 28 -1.42 -29.38 -0.34
N ILE A 29 -2.38 -30.27 -0.65
CA ILE A 29 -3.79 -30.09 -0.25
C ILE A 29 -3.90 -30.06 1.28
N THR A 30 -3.27 -31.03 1.97
CA THR A 30 -3.20 -31.08 3.44
C THR A 30 -2.72 -29.77 4.02
N ARG A 31 -1.59 -29.27 3.52
CA ARG A 31 -1.01 -28.01 3.98
C ARG A 31 -1.94 -26.81 3.73
N VAL A 32 -2.58 -26.73 2.56
CA VAL A 32 -3.54 -25.67 2.25
C VAL A 32 -4.73 -25.71 3.22
N ILE A 33 -5.33 -26.89 3.42
CA ILE A 33 -6.46 -27.05 4.35
C ILE A 33 -6.03 -26.66 5.77
N GLU A 34 -4.87 -27.08 6.24
CA GLU A 34 -4.36 -26.69 7.56
C GLU A 34 -4.14 -25.17 7.67
N ASP A 35 -3.63 -24.54 6.61
CA ASP A 35 -3.39 -23.10 6.57
C ASP A 35 -4.67 -22.26 6.58
N ILE A 36 -5.79 -22.81 6.11
CA ILE A 36 -7.09 -22.13 6.12
C ILE A 36 -8.07 -22.69 7.14
N SER A 37 -7.60 -23.52 8.07
CA SER A 37 -8.41 -24.12 9.12
C SER A 37 -8.18 -23.49 10.50
N ILE A 38 -9.22 -23.50 11.32
CA ILE A 38 -9.19 -23.21 12.76
C ILE A 38 -9.51 -24.50 13.51
N LYS A 39 -8.65 -24.89 14.44
CA LYS A 39 -8.91 -25.99 15.37
C LYS A 39 -9.67 -25.48 16.59
N ALA A 40 -10.65 -26.28 17.08
CA ALA A 40 -11.33 -26.02 18.33
C ALA A 40 -10.32 -25.92 19.48
N ARG A 41 -10.55 -25.02 20.42
CA ARG A 41 -9.68 -24.77 21.58
C ARG A 41 -10.52 -24.60 22.83
N GLU A 42 -10.04 -25.15 23.93
CA GLU A 42 -10.66 -24.96 25.24
C GLU A 42 -10.53 -23.51 25.75
N ASP A 43 -9.41 -22.87 25.45
CA ASP A 43 -9.11 -21.48 25.83
C ASP A 43 -8.83 -20.64 24.58
N PHE A 44 -9.64 -19.61 24.37
CA PHE A 44 -9.51 -18.68 23.25
C PHE A 44 -8.11 -18.04 23.16
N MET A 45 -7.47 -17.76 24.29
CA MET A 45 -6.17 -17.11 24.37
C MET A 45 -4.98 -18.08 24.27
N LYS A 46 -5.21 -19.41 24.36
CA LYS A 46 -4.18 -20.42 24.08
C LYS A 46 -4.08 -20.68 22.60
N LEU A 47 -3.17 -19.99 21.94
CA LEU A 47 -3.00 -20.07 20.49
C LEU A 47 -2.02 -21.17 20.09
N PRO A 48 -2.27 -21.87 18.97
CA PRO A 48 -1.28 -22.76 18.41
C PRO A 48 -0.07 -21.95 17.90
N LYS A 49 1.11 -22.51 18.03
CA LYS A 49 2.31 -21.91 17.41
C LYS A 49 2.12 -21.87 15.88
N PRO A 50 2.51 -20.81 15.18
CA PRO A 50 3.34 -19.68 15.63
C PRO A 50 2.55 -18.40 16.01
N TYR A 51 1.25 -18.50 16.25
CA TYR A 51 0.37 -17.34 16.50
C TYR A 51 0.61 -16.71 17.88
N ARG A 52 0.34 -15.40 17.96
CA ARG A 52 0.46 -14.57 19.17
C ARG A 52 -0.90 -14.02 19.55
N LYS A 53 -1.03 -13.45 20.75
CA LYS A 53 -2.28 -12.83 21.24
C LYS A 53 -2.84 -11.79 20.26
N GLU A 54 -1.96 -11.01 19.64
CA GLU A 54 -2.35 -9.99 18.67
C GLU A 54 -3.02 -10.57 17.42
N ASP A 55 -2.79 -11.84 17.10
CA ASP A 55 -3.37 -12.52 15.94
C ASP A 55 -4.84 -12.91 16.13
N VAL A 56 -5.40 -12.72 17.32
CA VAL A 56 -6.81 -13.02 17.65
C VAL A 56 -7.58 -11.81 18.18
N TYR A 57 -6.95 -10.69 18.47
CA TYR A 57 -7.66 -9.52 19.02
C TYR A 57 -8.84 -9.10 18.13
N PRO A 58 -10.09 -9.03 18.66
CA PRO A 58 -11.27 -8.72 17.85
C PRO A 58 -11.19 -7.38 17.10
N TRP A 59 -10.53 -6.38 17.68
CA TRP A 59 -10.34 -5.06 17.08
C TRP A 59 -9.31 -5.02 15.95
N ARG A 60 -8.56 -6.11 15.73
CA ARG A 60 -7.68 -6.29 14.56
C ARG A 60 -8.42 -7.04 13.47
N PHE A 61 -9.10 -6.33 12.59
CA PHE A 61 -9.86 -6.94 11.50
C PHE A 61 -9.00 -7.77 10.54
N ASN A 62 -7.74 -7.41 10.34
CA ASN A 62 -6.78 -8.14 9.51
C ASN A 62 -5.95 -9.19 10.28
N ARG A 63 -6.39 -9.60 11.48
CA ARG A 63 -5.69 -10.59 12.30
C ARG A 63 -5.46 -11.90 11.57
N ALA A 64 -4.28 -12.49 11.78
CA ALA A 64 -3.84 -13.68 11.03
C ALA A 64 -4.64 -14.95 11.39
N TYR A 65 -5.07 -15.07 12.66
CA TYR A 65 -5.85 -16.21 13.15
C TYR A 65 -7.30 -15.81 13.34
N SER A 66 -8.05 -15.74 12.25
CA SER A 66 -9.45 -15.32 12.23
C SER A 66 -10.27 -16.15 11.26
N PHE A 67 -11.57 -16.25 11.49
CA PHE A 67 -12.50 -16.97 10.62
C PHE A 67 -12.53 -16.40 9.19
N ASN A 68 -12.32 -15.10 9.00
CA ASN A 68 -12.22 -14.48 7.67
C ASN A 68 -11.02 -14.97 6.85
N ARG A 69 -9.96 -15.46 7.50
CA ARG A 69 -8.77 -16.01 6.82
C ARG A 69 -8.70 -17.53 6.88
N ARG A 70 -9.47 -18.15 7.79
CA ARG A 70 -9.46 -19.57 8.10
C ARG A 70 -10.89 -20.04 8.30
N PRO A 71 -11.69 -20.12 7.21
CA PRO A 71 -13.12 -20.42 7.29
C PRO A 71 -13.44 -21.89 7.52
N ILE A 72 -12.45 -22.77 7.50
CA ILE A 72 -12.65 -24.19 7.80
C ILE A 72 -12.49 -24.41 9.29
N ILE A 73 -13.44 -25.07 9.91
CA ILE A 73 -13.36 -25.51 11.32
C ILE A 73 -12.95 -26.96 11.32
N GLN A 74 -11.85 -27.30 11.99
CA GLN A 74 -11.42 -28.66 12.21
C GLN A 74 -11.88 -29.12 13.61
N ARG A 75 -12.63 -30.21 13.66
CA ARG A 75 -13.11 -30.87 14.87
C ARG A 75 -12.82 -32.38 14.74
N ASP A 76 -11.95 -32.88 15.58
CA ASP A 76 -11.48 -34.27 15.55
C ASP A 76 -10.97 -34.69 14.15
N ASP A 77 -11.59 -35.64 13.50
CA ASP A 77 -11.28 -36.13 12.15
C ASP A 77 -12.16 -35.48 11.05
N GLU A 78 -13.01 -34.53 11.44
CA GLU A 78 -13.92 -33.83 10.54
C GLU A 78 -13.48 -32.41 10.26
N ILE A 79 -13.85 -31.92 9.08
CA ILE A 79 -13.79 -30.50 8.72
C ILE A 79 -15.17 -29.99 8.34
N ILE A 80 -15.45 -28.75 8.76
CA ILE A 80 -16.74 -28.08 8.59
C ILE A 80 -16.48 -26.76 7.84
N TRP A 81 -17.20 -26.51 6.76
CA TRP A 81 -17.11 -25.24 6.04
C TRP A 81 -18.43 -24.91 5.33
N GLY A 82 -18.57 -23.64 4.97
CA GLY A 82 -19.60 -23.19 4.02
C GLY A 82 -18.93 -22.59 2.78
N ASN A 83 -19.48 -22.81 1.61
CA ASN A 83 -18.94 -22.31 0.34
C ASN A 83 -18.83 -20.78 0.35
N ARG A 84 -19.84 -20.09 0.88
CA ARG A 84 -19.85 -18.62 1.00
C ARG A 84 -18.67 -18.10 1.83
N GLN A 85 -18.32 -18.78 2.94
CA GLN A 85 -17.19 -18.39 3.78
C GLN A 85 -15.85 -18.61 3.08
N LEU A 86 -15.71 -19.70 2.30
CA LEU A 86 -14.52 -19.92 1.46
C LEU A 86 -14.37 -18.82 0.40
N TYR A 87 -15.47 -18.47 -0.28
CA TYR A 87 -15.48 -17.39 -1.27
C TYR A 87 -15.06 -16.06 -0.66
N HIS A 88 -15.66 -15.65 0.45
CA HIS A 88 -15.29 -14.43 1.15
C HIS A 88 -13.83 -14.43 1.65
N MET A 89 -13.32 -15.59 2.09
CA MET A 89 -11.91 -15.72 2.43
C MET A 89 -11.01 -15.46 1.22
N MET A 90 -11.35 -16.03 0.06
CA MET A 90 -10.57 -15.83 -1.17
C MET A 90 -10.54 -14.36 -1.58
N GLU A 91 -11.68 -13.67 -1.59
CA GLU A 91 -11.76 -12.23 -1.87
C GLU A 91 -10.94 -11.43 -0.87
N TYR A 92 -11.10 -11.71 0.42
CA TYR A 92 -10.39 -11.02 1.50
C TYR A 92 -8.87 -11.19 1.40
N VAL A 93 -8.38 -12.42 1.22
CA VAL A 93 -6.95 -12.73 1.11
C VAL A 93 -6.37 -12.12 -0.17
N THR A 94 -7.08 -12.19 -1.29
CA THR A 94 -6.69 -11.56 -2.55
C THR A 94 -6.56 -10.05 -2.38
N GLY A 95 -7.51 -9.41 -1.70
CA GLY A 95 -7.44 -7.99 -1.37
C GLY A 95 -6.22 -7.63 -0.51
N LEU A 96 -5.90 -8.44 0.50
CA LEU A 96 -4.70 -8.24 1.33
C LEU A 96 -3.39 -8.36 0.52
N ILE A 97 -3.32 -9.34 -0.41
CA ILE A 97 -2.17 -9.55 -1.29
C ILE A 97 -2.01 -8.36 -2.24
N TYR A 98 -3.11 -7.97 -2.90
CA TYR A 98 -3.13 -6.85 -3.85
C TYR A 98 -2.71 -5.54 -3.19
N ASN A 99 -3.17 -5.30 -1.97
CA ASN A 99 -2.84 -4.10 -1.20
C ASN A 99 -1.46 -4.16 -0.52
N GLY A 100 -0.72 -5.28 -0.64
CA GLY A 100 0.59 -5.44 -0.01
C GLY A 100 0.54 -5.58 1.52
N THR A 101 -0.65 -5.83 2.09
CA THR A 101 -0.87 -5.92 3.55
C THR A 101 -0.96 -7.34 4.08
N TYR A 102 -0.86 -8.34 3.20
CA TYR A 102 -0.83 -9.74 3.61
C TYR A 102 0.47 -10.08 4.34
N SER A 103 0.36 -10.38 5.63
CA SER A 103 1.50 -10.80 6.45
C SER A 103 1.79 -12.30 6.26
N THR A 104 3.01 -12.64 5.87
CA THR A 104 3.47 -14.01 5.70
C THR A 104 4.91 -14.18 6.17
N LYS A 105 5.26 -15.39 6.62
CA LYS A 105 6.64 -15.79 6.91
C LYS A 105 7.33 -16.47 5.72
N ASP A 106 6.58 -16.84 4.70
CA ASP A 106 7.12 -17.44 3.48
C ASP A 106 7.85 -16.38 2.65
N LYS A 107 9.14 -16.62 2.38
CA LYS A 107 10.01 -15.68 1.65
C LYS A 107 9.59 -15.48 0.20
N LYS A 108 9.08 -16.54 -0.47
CA LYS A 108 8.64 -16.44 -1.87
C LYS A 108 7.36 -15.61 -1.97
N MET A 109 6.39 -15.86 -1.07
CA MET A 109 5.16 -15.09 -0.99
C MET A 109 5.46 -13.62 -0.62
N SER A 110 6.31 -13.37 0.35
CA SER A 110 6.73 -11.98 0.71
C SER A 110 7.35 -11.25 -0.49
N LYS A 111 8.20 -11.94 -1.28
CA LYS A 111 8.77 -11.36 -2.50
C LYS A 111 7.71 -11.08 -3.57
N LEU A 112 6.73 -11.99 -3.73
CA LEU A 112 5.61 -11.79 -4.65
C LEU A 112 4.77 -10.58 -4.25
N ILE A 113 4.39 -10.47 -2.98
CA ILE A 113 3.63 -9.34 -2.43
C ILE A 113 4.38 -8.03 -2.67
N GLY A 114 5.70 -8.00 -2.42
CA GLY A 114 6.53 -6.84 -2.70
C GLY A 114 6.55 -6.44 -4.18
N LYS A 115 6.56 -7.41 -5.10
CA LYS A 115 6.45 -7.13 -6.55
C LYS A 115 5.10 -6.53 -6.90
N ILE A 116 4.00 -7.09 -6.39
CA ILE A 116 2.63 -6.59 -6.64
C ILE A 116 2.50 -5.16 -6.11
N SER A 117 2.94 -4.90 -4.87
CA SER A 117 2.91 -3.57 -4.26
C SER A 117 3.71 -2.55 -5.08
N ASN A 118 4.91 -2.91 -5.54
CA ASN A 118 5.73 -2.04 -6.39
C ASN A 118 5.09 -1.77 -7.76
N GLN A 119 4.46 -2.79 -8.35
CA GLN A 119 3.76 -2.63 -9.63
C GLN A 119 2.55 -1.70 -9.47
N ARG A 120 1.76 -1.87 -8.41
CA ARG A 120 0.64 -0.99 -8.08
C ARG A 120 1.10 0.47 -7.91
N GLY A 121 2.19 0.70 -7.17
CA GLY A 121 2.75 2.03 -7.01
C GLY A 121 3.14 2.67 -8.35
N LYS A 122 3.76 1.91 -9.26
CA LYS A 122 4.09 2.39 -10.61
C LYS A 122 2.85 2.72 -11.45
N LEU A 123 1.85 1.85 -11.41
CA LEU A 123 0.58 2.08 -12.13
C LEU A 123 -0.12 3.34 -11.62
N PHE A 124 -0.13 3.52 -10.30
CA PHE A 124 -0.70 4.72 -9.70
C PHE A 124 0.06 5.98 -10.14
N ASN A 125 1.38 5.97 -10.06
CA ASN A 125 2.20 7.10 -10.53
C ASN A 125 1.92 7.45 -12.00
N ASN A 126 1.86 6.44 -12.89
CA ASN A 126 1.54 6.66 -14.30
C ASN A 126 0.13 7.27 -14.45
N ARG A 127 -0.85 6.81 -13.67
CA ARG A 127 -2.21 7.36 -13.71
C ARG A 127 -2.25 8.82 -13.28
N ILE A 128 -1.45 9.23 -12.29
CA ILE A 128 -1.33 10.64 -11.90
C ILE A 128 -0.71 11.47 -13.03
N VAL A 129 0.33 10.95 -13.69
CA VAL A 129 0.93 11.61 -14.86
C VAL A 129 -0.08 11.81 -15.99
N GLU A 130 -0.91 10.80 -16.29
CA GLU A 130 -1.98 10.90 -17.28
C GLU A 130 -2.98 12.01 -16.91
N ILE A 131 -3.49 12.02 -15.66
CA ILE A 131 -4.43 13.04 -15.20
C ILE A 131 -3.84 14.45 -15.31
N LEU A 132 -2.58 14.64 -14.92
CA LEU A 132 -1.92 15.95 -15.02
C LEU A 132 -1.73 16.40 -16.47
N ASN A 133 -1.45 15.48 -17.39
CA ASN A 133 -1.38 15.76 -18.83
C ASN A 133 -2.76 16.06 -19.40
N ASP A 134 -3.81 15.35 -18.99
CA ASP A 134 -5.19 15.55 -19.46
C ASP A 134 -5.75 16.92 -19.02
N ILE A 135 -5.29 17.47 -17.89
CA ILE A 135 -5.60 18.85 -17.48
C ILE A 135 -5.05 19.86 -18.50
N GLY A 136 -3.92 19.55 -19.16
CA GLY A 136 -3.39 20.32 -20.30
C GLY A 136 -2.64 21.62 -19.93
N GLU A 137 -2.68 22.07 -18.68
CA GLU A 137 -2.09 23.33 -18.21
C GLU A 137 -0.66 23.15 -17.65
N PHE A 138 -0.21 21.91 -17.48
CA PHE A 138 1.06 21.59 -16.86
C PHE A 138 2.07 20.97 -17.83
N GLN A 139 3.34 21.30 -17.65
CA GLN A 139 4.44 20.52 -18.21
C GLN A 139 4.84 19.44 -17.19
N VAL A 140 4.71 18.15 -17.54
CA VAL A 140 4.81 17.03 -16.59
C VAL A 140 6.09 16.23 -16.85
N TYR A 141 6.88 15.99 -15.81
CA TYR A 141 8.15 15.31 -15.85
C TYR A 141 8.20 14.17 -14.81
N PRO A 142 7.84 12.92 -15.18
CA PRO A 142 7.78 11.81 -14.25
C PRO A 142 9.17 11.23 -13.90
N ASN A 143 9.25 10.58 -12.72
CA ASN A 143 10.35 9.72 -12.30
C ASN A 143 11.75 10.39 -12.39
N ARG A 144 11.89 11.59 -11.82
CA ARG A 144 13.17 12.33 -11.89
C ARG A 144 14.17 11.82 -10.84
N LYS A 145 15.24 11.17 -11.32
CA LYS A 145 16.36 10.68 -10.50
C LYS A 145 17.50 11.67 -10.40
N LYS A 146 17.59 12.52 -11.41
CA LYS A 146 18.61 13.57 -11.54
C LYS A 146 17.98 14.81 -12.13
N ILE A 147 18.52 15.95 -11.80
CA ILE A 147 18.20 17.24 -12.38
C ILE A 147 19.51 17.92 -12.79
N ASN A 148 19.60 18.37 -14.01
CA ASN A 148 20.82 18.95 -14.61
C ASN A 148 22.08 18.09 -14.32
N LYS A 149 21.96 16.76 -14.55
CA LYS A 149 22.98 15.74 -14.28
C LYS A 149 23.33 15.54 -12.79
N LYS A 150 22.82 16.35 -11.86
CA LYS A 150 23.02 16.21 -10.41
C LYS A 150 22.07 15.18 -9.82
N SER A 151 22.59 14.26 -9.02
CA SER A 151 21.77 13.31 -8.26
C SER A 151 21.06 14.01 -7.11
N ILE A 152 19.82 13.58 -6.82
CA ILE A 152 19.03 14.12 -5.71
C ILE A 152 19.55 13.50 -4.41
N CYS A 153 20.46 14.20 -3.73
CA CYS A 153 21.14 13.74 -2.51
C CYS A 153 21.28 14.89 -1.48
N ASN A 154 21.48 14.52 -0.21
CA ASN A 154 21.80 15.49 0.83
C ASN A 154 23.27 15.95 0.73
N GLU A 155 23.67 16.85 1.60
CA GLU A 155 25.03 17.38 1.70
C GLU A 155 26.11 16.30 1.96
N ASN A 156 25.72 15.19 2.59
CA ASN A 156 26.58 14.04 2.86
C ASN A 156 26.64 13.04 1.68
N GLY A 157 26.00 13.33 0.55
CA GLY A 157 25.95 12.43 -0.61
C GLY A 157 24.95 11.26 -0.49
N GLU A 158 24.14 11.21 0.58
CA GLU A 158 23.11 10.18 0.72
C GLU A 158 21.91 10.51 -0.18
N THR A 159 21.42 9.52 -0.93
CA THR A 159 20.26 9.72 -1.80
C THR A 159 19.00 10.08 -1.02
N LEU A 160 18.28 11.08 -1.51
CA LEU A 160 16.96 11.45 -1.00
C LEU A 160 15.82 10.69 -1.70
N GLY A 161 16.16 9.83 -2.68
CA GLY A 161 15.22 9.12 -3.54
C GLY A 161 14.79 9.94 -4.75
N ASP A 162 14.00 9.31 -5.60
CA ASP A 162 13.50 9.91 -6.83
C ASP A 162 12.33 10.87 -6.53
N ILE A 163 12.12 11.88 -7.38
CA ILE A 163 10.88 12.66 -7.41
C ILE A 163 9.91 11.90 -8.30
N ASP A 164 8.76 11.50 -7.75
CA ASP A 164 7.79 10.69 -8.47
C ASP A 164 7.21 11.46 -9.66
N VAL A 165 6.78 12.72 -9.45
CA VAL A 165 6.35 13.62 -10.52
C VAL A 165 6.81 15.05 -10.22
N LEU A 166 7.57 15.62 -11.13
CA LEU A 166 7.83 17.05 -11.17
C LEU A 166 6.94 17.65 -12.26
N PHE A 167 6.19 18.71 -11.96
CA PHE A 167 5.39 19.38 -12.99
C PHE A 167 5.36 20.90 -12.79
N VAL A 168 5.12 21.61 -13.86
CA VAL A 168 5.28 23.08 -13.93
C VAL A 168 4.01 23.72 -14.44
N ASP A 169 3.49 24.68 -13.68
CA ASP A 169 2.49 25.64 -14.12
C ASP A 169 3.23 26.91 -14.60
N VAL A 170 3.31 27.07 -15.92
CA VAL A 170 4.03 28.19 -16.52
C VAL A 170 3.28 29.52 -16.30
N SER A 171 1.95 29.48 -16.26
CA SER A 171 1.11 30.67 -16.07
C SER A 171 1.26 31.26 -14.66
N GLU A 172 1.27 30.38 -13.63
CA GLU A 172 1.39 30.76 -12.23
C GLU A 172 2.85 30.86 -11.74
N LYS A 173 3.82 30.52 -12.58
CA LYS A 173 5.25 30.45 -12.22
C LYS A 173 5.51 29.52 -11.03
N ARG A 174 4.87 28.33 -11.03
CA ARG A 174 4.96 27.35 -9.96
C ARG A 174 5.58 26.05 -10.44
N ILE A 175 6.50 25.52 -9.66
CA ILE A 175 7.09 24.19 -9.83
C ILE A 175 6.59 23.30 -8.72
N TYR A 176 5.87 22.25 -9.08
CA TYR A 176 5.33 21.29 -8.12
C TYR A 176 6.22 20.07 -8.02
N VAL A 177 6.62 19.74 -6.81
CA VAL A 177 7.32 18.50 -6.45
C VAL A 177 6.29 17.57 -5.86
N ALA A 178 5.86 16.55 -6.60
CA ALA A 178 4.84 15.62 -6.16
C ALA A 178 5.41 14.27 -5.76
N GLU A 179 4.98 13.77 -4.61
CA GLU A 179 5.11 12.38 -4.15
C GLU A 179 3.79 11.68 -4.35
N THR A 180 3.81 10.48 -4.91
CA THR A 180 2.59 9.68 -5.14
C THR A 180 2.61 8.41 -4.28
N LYS A 181 1.50 8.08 -3.62
CA LYS A 181 1.38 6.87 -2.81
C LYS A 181 0.02 6.20 -2.98
N ALA A 182 0.04 4.96 -3.46
CA ALA A 182 -1.12 4.10 -3.54
C ALA A 182 -1.38 3.42 -2.18
N PHE A 183 -1.83 4.19 -1.17
CA PHE A 183 -2.22 3.60 0.10
C PHE A 183 -3.54 2.85 -0.04
N PRO A 184 -3.69 1.68 0.60
CA PRO A 184 -4.99 1.06 0.76
C PRO A 184 -5.85 1.90 1.71
N PHE A 185 -7.14 1.91 1.47
CA PHE A 185 -8.10 2.57 2.37
C PHE A 185 -8.04 1.97 3.78
N SER A 186 -7.86 2.82 4.79
CA SER A 186 -7.86 2.41 6.19
C SER A 186 -9.28 2.12 6.68
N ARG A 187 -9.59 0.85 6.97
CA ARG A 187 -10.94 0.35 7.30
C ARG A 187 -11.27 0.41 8.79
N ASN A 188 -10.29 0.66 9.63
CA ASN A 188 -10.43 0.65 11.08
C ASN A 188 -9.34 1.49 11.76
N PRO A 189 -9.50 1.86 13.06
CA PRO A 189 -8.55 2.70 13.77
C PRO A 189 -7.12 2.14 13.82
N TYR A 190 -6.94 0.83 13.81
CA TYR A 190 -5.60 0.23 13.80
C TYR A 190 -4.88 0.43 12.46
N GLU A 191 -5.58 0.24 11.35
CA GLU A 191 -5.02 0.51 10.01
C GLU A 191 -4.72 2.00 9.85
N MET A 192 -5.59 2.89 10.34
CA MET A 192 -5.35 4.33 10.38
C MET A 192 -4.10 4.68 11.21
N TYR A 193 -3.91 4.04 12.37
CA TYR A 193 -2.71 4.23 13.18
C TYR A 193 -1.44 3.77 12.45
N LEU A 194 -1.49 2.67 11.70
CA LEU A 194 -0.36 2.21 10.89
C LEU A 194 -0.04 3.20 9.76
N GLU A 195 -1.07 3.66 9.04
CA GLU A 195 -0.97 4.70 8.01
C GLU A 195 -0.35 5.98 8.57
N TYR A 196 -0.87 6.47 9.71
CA TYR A 196 -0.32 7.63 10.41
C TYR A 196 1.18 7.47 10.71
N ASN A 197 1.58 6.31 11.26
CA ASN A 197 2.98 6.07 11.60
C ASN A 197 3.89 6.05 10.36
N GLU A 198 3.45 5.51 9.24
CA GLU A 198 4.26 5.47 8.03
C GLU A 198 4.35 6.84 7.35
N MET A 199 3.25 7.58 7.36
CA MET A 199 3.17 8.89 6.74
C MET A 199 3.90 9.98 7.51
N PHE A 200 3.75 10.03 8.84
CA PHE A 200 4.04 11.21 9.62
C PHE A 200 5.06 11.00 10.74
N VAL A 201 5.38 9.75 11.13
CA VAL A 201 6.23 9.48 12.29
C VAL A 201 7.58 8.91 11.91
N ASP A 202 8.65 9.66 12.15
CA ASP A 202 10.01 9.16 12.01
C ASP A 202 10.32 8.08 13.06
N LYS A 203 10.89 6.95 12.66
CA LYS A 203 11.30 5.83 13.54
C LYS A 203 12.81 5.68 13.53
N GLY A 204 13.49 6.39 14.44
CA GLY A 204 14.94 6.41 14.49
C GLY A 204 15.57 6.85 13.17
N LYS A 205 16.37 5.99 12.54
CA LYS A 205 16.98 6.29 11.23
C LYS A 205 16.00 6.23 10.06
N LYS A 206 14.90 5.45 10.19
CA LYS A 206 13.87 5.34 9.14
C LYS A 206 12.98 6.57 9.15
N LYS A 207 13.12 7.42 8.13
CA LYS A 207 12.29 8.61 7.94
C LYS A 207 10.92 8.23 7.35
N CYS A 208 9.87 8.91 7.82
CA CYS A 208 8.52 8.78 7.29
C CYS A 208 8.40 9.38 5.88
N TYR A 209 7.27 9.15 5.21
CA TYR A 209 7.09 9.63 3.84
C TYR A 209 7.11 11.15 3.75
N ILE A 210 6.44 11.84 4.65
CA ILE A 210 6.39 13.32 4.66
C ILE A 210 7.79 13.91 4.91
N THR A 211 8.57 13.38 5.84
CA THR A 211 9.94 13.86 6.07
C THR A 211 10.82 13.68 4.83
N LYS A 212 10.72 12.53 4.14
CA LYS A 212 11.46 12.29 2.90
C LYS A 212 11.03 13.26 1.81
N HIS A 213 9.74 13.49 1.67
CA HIS A 213 9.20 14.41 0.68
C HIS A 213 9.63 15.85 0.93
N LYS A 214 9.54 16.35 2.17
CA LYS A 214 10.03 17.68 2.56
C LYS A 214 11.50 17.89 2.19
N ARG A 215 12.35 16.87 2.41
CA ARG A 215 13.78 16.95 2.03
C ARG A 215 13.97 17.07 0.52
N ARG A 216 13.14 16.40 -0.31
CA ARG A 216 13.20 16.53 -1.76
C ARG A 216 12.73 17.91 -2.24
N ILE A 217 11.67 18.45 -1.62
CA ILE A 217 11.20 19.81 -1.89
C ILE A 217 12.31 20.81 -1.59
N GLU A 218 12.95 20.70 -0.42
CA GLU A 218 14.05 21.57 -0.02
C GLU A 218 15.24 21.45 -0.97
N TRP A 219 15.59 20.24 -1.40
CA TRP A 219 16.62 20.02 -2.40
C TRP A 219 16.29 20.75 -3.70
N VAL A 220 15.05 20.67 -4.20
CA VAL A 220 14.62 21.38 -5.42
C VAL A 220 14.70 22.90 -5.23
N LYS A 221 14.29 23.44 -4.09
CA LYS A 221 14.44 24.87 -3.77
C LYS A 221 15.90 25.32 -3.81
N ASN A 222 16.79 24.56 -3.19
CA ASN A 222 18.23 24.88 -3.15
C ASN A 222 18.93 24.71 -4.51
N HIS A 223 18.31 23.96 -5.44
CA HIS A 223 18.82 23.72 -6.80
C HIS A 223 17.90 24.31 -7.87
N LEU A 224 17.14 25.36 -7.53
CA LEU A 224 16.14 25.95 -8.43
C LEU A 224 16.75 26.42 -9.76
N HIS A 225 17.96 26.95 -9.74
CA HIS A 225 18.69 27.33 -10.96
C HIS A 225 18.91 26.11 -11.89
N ASP A 226 19.33 24.97 -11.35
CA ASP A 226 19.54 23.76 -12.15
C ASP A 226 18.21 23.24 -12.73
N VAL A 227 17.12 23.34 -11.95
CA VAL A 227 15.77 22.97 -12.40
C VAL A 227 15.31 23.86 -13.54
N CYS A 228 15.40 25.18 -13.37
CA CYS A 228 15.01 26.14 -14.40
C CYS A 228 15.84 25.98 -15.69
N THR A 229 17.16 25.71 -15.57
CA THR A 229 18.05 25.45 -16.68
C THR A 229 17.63 24.19 -17.44
N GLU A 230 17.43 23.07 -16.75
CA GLU A 230 17.03 21.79 -17.38
C GLU A 230 15.65 21.89 -18.05
N LEU A 231 14.70 22.56 -17.39
CA LEU A 231 13.33 22.71 -17.89
C LEU A 231 13.14 23.91 -18.83
N LYS A 232 14.21 24.70 -19.09
CA LYS A 232 14.20 25.89 -19.95
C LYS A 232 13.18 26.95 -19.53
N LEU A 233 13.06 27.20 -18.23
CA LEU A 233 12.04 28.09 -17.65
C LEU A 233 12.43 29.57 -17.59
N GLY A 234 13.65 29.91 -17.94
CA GLY A 234 14.14 31.29 -17.92
C GLY A 234 14.58 31.78 -16.53
N ASN A 235 14.20 33.01 -16.14
CA ASN A 235 14.66 33.63 -14.90
C ASN A 235 14.20 32.88 -13.66
N THR A 236 15.12 32.45 -12.84
CA THR A 236 14.92 31.64 -11.63
C THR A 236 14.10 32.36 -10.55
N ASP A 237 14.30 33.68 -10.42
CA ASP A 237 13.67 34.45 -9.31
C ASP A 237 12.14 34.56 -9.40
N LEU A 238 11.59 34.20 -10.55
CA LEU A 238 10.15 34.24 -10.80
C LEU A 238 9.41 32.98 -10.34
N TRP A 239 10.14 31.91 -10.00
CA TRP A 239 9.53 30.61 -9.76
C TRP A 239 9.43 30.27 -8.28
N SER A 240 8.28 29.77 -7.86
CA SER A 240 8.07 29.20 -6.54
C SER A 240 8.01 27.67 -6.60
N VAL A 241 8.48 27.00 -5.53
CA VAL A 241 8.48 25.55 -5.41
C VAL A 241 7.46 25.13 -4.37
N ILE A 242 6.50 24.31 -4.77
CA ILE A 242 5.40 23.81 -3.96
C ILE A 242 5.50 22.29 -3.82
N GLY A 243 5.38 21.79 -2.60
CA GLY A 243 5.30 20.36 -2.34
C GLY A 243 3.86 19.87 -2.42
N LEU A 244 3.63 18.75 -3.09
CA LEU A 244 2.33 18.13 -3.19
C LEU A 244 2.41 16.64 -2.88
N PHE A 245 1.54 16.14 -1.98
CA PHE A 245 1.45 14.71 -1.69
C PHE A 245 0.13 14.17 -2.26
N ILE A 246 0.24 13.23 -3.21
CA ILE A 246 -0.92 12.70 -3.93
C ILE A 246 -1.15 11.25 -3.50
N VAL A 247 -2.38 10.95 -3.06
CA VAL A 247 -2.79 9.61 -2.60
C VAL A 247 -3.89 9.03 -3.48
N GLU A 248 -3.98 7.71 -3.53
CA GLU A 248 -5.00 7.02 -4.31
C GLU A 248 -6.39 7.24 -3.71
N GLU A 249 -6.49 7.04 -2.39
CA GLU A 249 -7.71 7.22 -1.61
C GLU A 249 -7.51 8.30 -0.54
N PRO A 250 -8.58 9.03 -0.12
CA PRO A 250 -8.47 10.04 0.92
C PRO A 250 -7.89 9.48 2.22
N ILE A 251 -6.95 10.20 2.82
CA ILE A 251 -6.34 9.84 4.11
C ILE A 251 -7.07 10.57 5.24
N ILE A 252 -7.72 9.80 6.11
CA ILE A 252 -8.47 10.32 7.27
C ILE A 252 -7.50 10.72 8.40
N SER A 253 -6.39 10.02 8.55
CA SER A 253 -5.39 10.26 9.60
C SER A 253 -4.86 11.71 9.62
N ASN A 254 -4.73 12.34 8.47
CA ASN A 254 -4.32 13.75 8.35
C ASN A 254 -5.29 14.70 9.08
N GLN A 255 -6.59 14.45 8.99
CA GLN A 255 -7.63 15.26 9.63
C GLN A 255 -7.74 14.97 11.12
N VAL A 256 -7.68 13.69 11.51
CA VAL A 256 -7.79 13.27 12.92
C VAL A 256 -6.65 13.82 13.77
N TYR A 257 -5.43 13.84 13.24
CA TYR A 257 -4.24 14.32 13.96
C TYR A 257 -3.91 15.81 13.70
N ASN A 258 -4.79 16.53 13.00
CA ASN A 258 -4.64 17.96 12.69
C ASN A 258 -3.23 18.31 12.16
N LEU A 259 -2.79 17.58 11.16
CA LEU A 259 -1.47 17.75 10.56
C LEU A 259 -1.54 18.80 9.44
N ASN A 260 -0.73 19.83 9.54
CA ASN A 260 -0.61 20.88 8.51
C ASN A 260 0.25 20.39 7.34
N VAL A 261 -0.26 19.39 6.64
CA VAL A 261 0.35 18.85 5.42
C VAL A 261 -0.72 18.76 4.34
N GLU A 262 -0.47 19.39 3.21
CA GLU A 262 -1.39 19.35 2.09
C GLU A 262 -1.28 17.99 1.38
N ILE A 263 -2.37 17.23 1.44
CA ILE A 263 -2.50 15.94 0.81
C ILE A 263 -3.75 15.98 -0.06
N ILE A 264 -3.61 15.63 -1.32
CA ILE A 264 -4.71 15.58 -2.30
C ILE A 264 -4.92 14.13 -2.71
N SER A 265 -6.16 13.67 -2.70
CA SER A 265 -6.51 12.38 -3.29
C SER A 265 -6.60 12.47 -4.82
N LYS A 266 -6.43 11.35 -5.50
CA LYS A 266 -6.59 11.25 -6.95
C LYS A 266 -7.93 11.83 -7.43
N ALA A 267 -9.00 11.63 -6.66
CA ALA A 267 -10.34 12.10 -7.00
C ALA A 267 -10.48 13.64 -6.94
N GLU A 268 -9.62 14.29 -6.15
CA GLU A 268 -9.63 15.76 -5.99
C GLU A 268 -8.71 16.47 -7.00
N LEU A 269 -7.93 15.72 -7.80
CA LEU A 269 -7.01 16.32 -8.77
C LEU A 269 -7.77 17.11 -9.84
N SER A 270 -7.67 18.42 -9.76
CA SER A 270 -8.15 19.36 -10.74
C SER A 270 -7.24 20.60 -10.79
N LEU A 271 -7.27 21.34 -11.87
CA LEU A 271 -6.50 22.58 -12.02
C LEU A 271 -6.74 23.53 -10.84
N GLU A 272 -8.02 23.76 -10.51
CA GLU A 272 -8.43 24.67 -9.42
C GLU A 272 -7.90 24.20 -8.06
N ARG A 273 -7.98 22.89 -7.78
CA ARG A 273 -7.52 22.32 -6.50
C ARG A 273 -6.02 22.39 -6.36
N ILE A 274 -5.27 22.10 -7.44
CA ILE A 274 -3.79 22.16 -7.44
C ILE A 274 -3.33 23.61 -7.24
N ARG A 275 -3.92 24.59 -7.90
CA ARG A 275 -3.57 26.01 -7.77
C ARG A 275 -3.87 26.61 -6.39
N LYS A 276 -4.80 26.02 -5.63
CA LYS A 276 -5.10 26.41 -4.23
C LYS A 276 -4.07 25.92 -3.21
N VAL A 277 -3.17 25.00 -3.58
CA VAL A 277 -2.08 24.56 -2.71
C VAL A 277 -1.04 25.66 -2.62
N ASN A 278 -0.62 26.01 -1.37
CA ASN A 278 0.32 27.09 -1.06
C ASN A 278 1.64 26.54 -0.49
#